data_c139993b0b0d1e6e7e96eeebe1adbe94
#
_entry.id   c139993b0b0d1e6e7e96eeebe1adbe94
#
_cell.length_a   1.000
_cell.length_b   1.000
_cell.length_c   1.000
_cell.angle_alpha   90.00
_cell.angle_beta   90.00
_cell.angle_gamma   90.00
#
_symmetry.space_group_name_H-M   'P 1'
#
loop_
_entity.id
_entity.type
_entity.pdbx_description
1 polymer ?
#
loop_
_entity_poly.entity_id
_entity_poly.type
_entity_poly.pdbx_seq_one_letter_code
_entity_poly.pdbx_strand_id
1 'polypeptide(L)'
;LGAKMAMQRALNSAGLRAGDIDYINLHGTATRSNDASEGKAVADVFGNRVACSSTKGWTGHLLGAAGITEAIIAMLAVEHGFVPGSVNTQHLDPAISIDYRIENSQAEVRRVLSNSFGFGGSNSSLVLGRKT
;
A
#
# COMPACT_ATOMS: atom_id res chain seq x y z
N LEU A 1 9.88 10.41 7.19
CA LEU A 1 11.02 9.54 7.53
C LEU A 1 10.54 8.16 8.03
N GLY A 2 9.65 8.10 9.02
CA GLY A 2 9.20 6.85 9.64
C GLY A 2 8.54 5.87 8.68
N ALA A 3 7.65 6.32 7.81
CA ALA A 3 7.01 5.50 6.79
C ALA A 3 8.03 4.84 5.84
N LYS A 4 9.01 5.61 5.36
CA LYS A 4 10.09 5.09 4.52
C LYS A 4 10.89 4.00 5.23
N MET A 5 11.25 4.24 6.49
CA MET A 5 12.00 3.27 7.30
C MET A 5 11.20 1.99 7.54
N ALA A 6 9.89 2.09 7.78
CA ALA A 6 9.05 0.91 7.98
C ALA A 6 9.04 0.03 6.71
N MET A 7 8.83 0.62 5.54
CA MET A 7 8.86 -0.11 4.26
C MET A 7 10.23 -0.74 3.97
N GLN A 8 11.31 0.00 4.19
CA GLN A 8 12.66 -0.54 3.99
C GLN A 8 12.98 -1.71 4.93
N ARG A 9 12.57 -1.61 6.19
CA ARG A 9 12.75 -2.71 7.17
C ARG A 9 11.92 -3.93 6.81
N ALA A 10 10.70 -3.75 6.32
CA ALA A 10 9.85 -4.85 5.86
C ALA A 10 10.49 -5.58 4.67
N LEU A 11 11.00 -4.85 3.67
CA LEU A 11 11.72 -5.43 2.54
C LEU A 11 12.98 -6.19 2.99
N ASN A 12 13.80 -5.58 3.85
CA ASN A 12 15.01 -6.21 4.36
C ASN A 12 14.71 -7.49 5.14
N SER A 13 13.69 -7.46 6.00
CA SER A 13 13.25 -8.63 6.78
C SER A 13 12.76 -9.77 5.89
N ALA A 14 12.13 -9.44 4.77
CA ALA A 14 11.67 -10.41 3.78
C ALA A 14 12.77 -10.88 2.82
N GLY A 15 13.95 -10.27 2.84
CA GLY A 15 15.02 -10.55 1.87
C GLY A 15 14.67 -10.12 0.45
N LEU A 16 13.87 -9.06 0.31
CA LEU A 16 13.34 -8.59 -0.96
C LEU A 16 13.86 -7.19 -1.31
N ARG A 17 13.83 -6.88 -2.60
CA ARG A 17 14.06 -5.54 -3.14
C ARG A 17 12.73 -4.88 -3.47
N ALA A 18 12.73 -3.57 -3.63
CA ALA A 18 11.54 -2.81 -4.00
C ALA A 18 10.88 -3.33 -5.29
N GLY A 19 11.67 -3.74 -6.28
CA GLY A 19 11.17 -4.30 -7.54
C GLY A 19 10.51 -5.67 -7.44
N ASP A 20 10.58 -6.33 -6.28
CA ASP A 20 9.96 -7.62 -6.05
C ASP A 20 8.51 -7.50 -5.52
N ILE A 21 8.04 -6.27 -5.26
CA ILE A 21 6.67 -5.98 -4.81
C ILE A 21 5.80 -5.62 -6.01
N ASP A 22 4.65 -6.27 -6.14
CA ASP A 22 3.72 -6.09 -7.25
C ASP A 22 2.61 -5.08 -6.95
N TYR A 23 2.24 -4.95 -5.68
CA TYR A 23 1.18 -4.05 -5.24
C TYR A 23 1.46 -3.52 -3.83
N ILE A 24 1.10 -2.27 -3.59
CA ILE A 24 1.12 -1.64 -2.26
C ILE A 24 -0.29 -1.23 -1.85
N ASN A 25 -0.77 -1.80 -0.75
CA ASN A 25 -1.97 -1.30 -0.08
C ASN A 25 -1.55 -0.17 0.85
N LEU A 26 -1.93 1.05 0.49
CA LEU A 26 -1.57 2.26 1.20
C LEU A 26 -2.36 2.40 2.50
N HIS A 27 -1.76 3.04 3.50
CA HIS A 27 -2.51 3.49 4.66
C HIS A 27 -3.64 4.43 4.25
N GLY A 28 -3.37 5.42 3.39
CA GLY A 28 -4.33 6.17 2.57
C GLY A 28 -5.60 6.61 3.29
N THR A 29 -5.47 7.51 4.27
CA THR A 29 -6.59 7.97 5.11
C THR A 29 -7.40 9.10 4.50
N ALA A 30 -7.05 9.57 3.31
CA ALA A 30 -7.60 10.75 2.64
C ALA A 30 -7.36 12.06 3.42
N THR A 31 -6.38 12.09 4.29
CA THR A 31 -5.90 13.33 4.91
C THR A 31 -4.71 13.87 4.14
N ARG A 32 -4.68 15.18 3.88
CA ARG A 32 -3.62 15.81 3.09
C ARG A 32 -2.22 15.51 3.62
N SER A 33 -2.04 15.55 4.93
CA SER A 33 -0.72 15.34 5.54
C SER A 33 -0.26 13.88 5.43
N ASN A 34 -1.15 12.90 5.63
CA ASN A 34 -0.81 11.50 5.46
C ASN A 34 -0.53 11.16 4.01
N ASP A 35 -1.44 11.53 3.11
CA ASP A 35 -1.36 11.13 1.71
C ASP A 35 -0.13 11.72 1.01
N ALA A 36 0.21 12.99 1.31
CA ALA A 36 1.43 13.60 0.79
C ALA A 36 2.70 12.94 1.34
N SER A 37 2.75 12.67 2.65
CA SER A 37 3.93 12.06 3.27
C SER A 37 4.10 10.58 2.91
N GLU A 38 3.01 9.82 2.81
CA GLU A 38 3.03 8.44 2.37
C GLU A 38 3.40 8.33 0.89
N GLY A 39 2.78 9.13 0.02
CA GLY A 39 3.09 9.17 -1.40
C GLY A 39 4.56 9.48 -1.66
N LYS A 40 5.12 10.45 -0.95
CA LYS A 40 6.57 10.75 -1.01
C LYS A 40 7.42 9.58 -0.54
N ALA A 41 7.07 8.94 0.57
CA ALA A 41 7.81 7.80 1.09
C ALA A 41 7.79 6.61 0.14
N VAL A 42 6.65 6.33 -0.48
CA VAL A 42 6.51 5.28 -1.50
C VAL A 42 7.35 5.62 -2.74
N ALA A 43 7.28 6.85 -3.23
CA ALA A 43 8.09 7.29 -4.37
C ALA A 43 9.60 7.17 -4.08
N ASP A 44 10.04 7.51 -2.87
CA ASP A 44 11.44 7.41 -2.45
C ASP A 44 11.96 5.96 -2.40
N VAL A 45 11.11 4.98 -2.09
CA VAL A 45 11.49 3.56 -1.97
C VAL A 45 11.25 2.79 -3.27
N PHE A 46 10.13 3.01 -3.93
CA PHE A 46 9.65 2.20 -5.06
C PHE A 46 9.64 2.95 -6.39
N GLY A 47 9.79 4.27 -6.37
CA GLY A 47 9.55 5.09 -7.56
C GLY A 47 8.05 5.10 -7.93
N ASN A 48 7.77 5.10 -9.24
CA ASN A 48 6.41 5.09 -9.78
C ASN A 48 6.07 3.77 -10.49
N ARG A 49 6.74 2.68 -10.16
CA ARG A 49 6.65 1.40 -10.89
C ARG A 49 5.72 0.39 -10.24
N VAL A 50 5.38 0.58 -8.96
CA VAL A 50 4.55 -0.35 -8.20
C VAL A 50 3.14 0.20 -8.13
N ALA A 51 2.16 -0.63 -8.50
CA ALA A 51 0.75 -0.28 -8.39
C ALA A 51 0.37 -0.04 -6.92
N CYS A 52 -0.30 1.05 -6.65
CA CYS A 52 -0.72 1.44 -5.31
C CYS A 52 -2.20 1.79 -5.27
N SER A 53 -2.88 1.46 -4.19
CA SER A 53 -4.22 1.95 -3.92
C SER A 53 -4.51 1.95 -2.42
N SER A 54 -5.55 2.67 -2.01
CA SER A 54 -6.13 2.56 -0.68
C SER A 54 -7.50 1.92 -0.76
N THR A 55 -7.73 0.91 0.05
CA THR A 55 -9.03 0.22 0.14
C THR A 55 -9.94 0.77 1.23
N LYS A 56 -9.53 1.84 1.92
CA LYS A 56 -10.33 2.48 2.97
C LYS A 56 -11.62 3.12 2.44
N GLY A 57 -11.71 3.42 1.17
CA GLY A 57 -12.98 3.82 0.53
C GLY A 57 -14.04 2.72 0.57
N TRP A 58 -13.63 1.45 0.62
CA TRP A 58 -14.52 0.29 0.75
C TRP A 58 -14.87 -0.02 2.19
N THR A 59 -13.86 -0.03 3.07
CA THR A 59 -13.98 -0.56 4.44
C THR A 59 -14.21 0.53 5.49
N GLY A 60 -13.91 1.78 5.18
CA GLY A 60 -13.72 2.82 6.18
C GLY A 60 -12.39 2.65 6.93
N HIS A 61 -12.09 3.60 7.77
CA HIS A 61 -10.90 3.54 8.64
C HIS A 61 -11.26 2.76 9.93
N LEU A 62 -10.92 1.48 9.98
CA LEU A 62 -11.29 0.57 11.05
C LEU A 62 -10.38 0.65 12.29
N LEU A 63 -9.53 1.67 12.38
CA LEU A 63 -8.62 1.90 13.50
C LEU A 63 -7.77 0.66 13.81
N GLY A 64 -7.92 0.07 15.00
CA GLY A 64 -7.18 -1.13 15.40
C GLY A 64 -7.40 -2.36 14.52
N ALA A 65 -8.53 -2.44 13.81
CA ALA A 65 -8.81 -3.53 12.86
C ALA A 65 -8.37 -3.22 11.42
N ALA A 66 -7.90 -2.02 11.12
CA ALA A 66 -7.52 -1.62 9.76
C ALA A 66 -6.39 -2.50 9.20
N GLY A 67 -5.35 -2.72 9.97
CA GLY A 67 -4.18 -3.49 9.52
C GLY A 67 -4.50 -4.92 9.14
N ILE A 68 -5.28 -5.64 9.95
CA ILE A 68 -5.65 -7.02 9.62
C ILE A 68 -6.62 -7.09 8.44
N THR A 69 -7.56 -6.16 8.33
CA THR A 69 -8.48 -6.09 7.19
C THR A 69 -7.72 -5.87 5.89
N GLU A 70 -6.79 -4.95 5.87
CA GLU A 70 -5.96 -4.65 4.70
C GLU A 70 -4.99 -5.80 4.38
N ALA A 71 -4.48 -6.51 5.37
CA ALA A 71 -3.68 -7.72 5.16
C ALA A 71 -4.52 -8.83 4.48
N ILE A 72 -5.77 -9.02 4.87
CA ILE A 72 -6.68 -9.96 4.22
C ILE A 72 -6.94 -9.54 2.76
N ILE A 73 -7.21 -8.27 2.51
CA ILE A 73 -7.38 -7.76 1.14
C ILE A 73 -6.11 -8.00 0.30
N ALA A 74 -4.93 -7.77 0.87
CA ALA A 74 -3.66 -8.06 0.22
C ALA A 74 -3.51 -9.54 -0.15
N MET A 75 -3.89 -10.44 0.75
CA MET A 75 -3.86 -11.89 0.48
C MET A 75 -4.87 -12.30 -0.59
N LEU A 76 -6.07 -11.72 -0.60
CA LEU A 76 -7.06 -11.94 -1.67
C LEU A 76 -6.55 -11.45 -3.03
N ALA A 77 -5.85 -10.31 -3.05
CA ALA A 77 -5.21 -9.82 -4.28
C ALA A 77 -4.18 -10.81 -4.83
N VAL A 78 -3.38 -11.42 -3.96
CA VAL A 78 -2.42 -12.48 -4.34
C VAL A 78 -3.12 -13.75 -4.81
N GLU A 79 -4.17 -14.16 -4.11
CA GLU A 79 -4.89 -15.41 -4.40
C GLU A 79 -5.64 -15.34 -5.73
N HIS A 80 -6.32 -14.24 -5.98
CA HIS A 80 -7.19 -14.06 -7.15
C HIS A 80 -6.54 -13.32 -8.32
N GLY A 81 -5.33 -12.82 -8.16
CA GLY A 81 -4.60 -12.15 -9.26
C GLY A 81 -5.24 -10.83 -9.69
N PHE A 82 -5.42 -9.91 -8.75
CA PHE A 82 -5.94 -8.58 -9.08
C PHE A 82 -5.30 -7.49 -8.22
N VAL A 83 -5.29 -6.28 -8.73
CA VAL A 83 -4.95 -5.05 -8.00
C VAL A 83 -6.22 -4.32 -7.66
N PRO A 84 -6.56 -4.14 -6.36
CA PRO A 84 -7.71 -3.36 -5.96
C PRO A 84 -7.55 -1.90 -6.37
N GLY A 85 -8.60 -1.30 -6.91
CA GLY A 85 -8.68 0.14 -7.12
C GLY A 85 -9.13 0.89 -5.87
N SER A 86 -9.13 2.20 -5.96
CA SER A 86 -9.61 3.09 -4.89
C SER A 86 -11.03 3.53 -5.21
N VAL A 87 -12.01 3.01 -4.47
CA VAL A 87 -13.41 3.37 -4.67
C VAL A 87 -13.65 4.84 -4.31
N ASN A 88 -14.60 5.47 -5.01
CA ASN A 88 -14.97 6.88 -4.85
C ASN A 88 -13.86 7.90 -5.17
N THR A 89 -12.74 7.47 -5.73
CA THR A 89 -11.72 8.37 -6.25
C THR A 89 -11.99 8.62 -7.73
N GLN A 90 -12.28 9.86 -8.09
CA GLN A 90 -12.57 10.25 -9.48
C GLN A 90 -11.40 11.00 -10.11
N HIS A 91 -10.71 11.80 -9.33
CA HIS A 91 -9.57 12.61 -9.78
C HIS A 91 -8.40 12.47 -8.81
N LEU A 92 -7.22 12.22 -9.37
CA LEU A 92 -5.98 12.19 -8.59
C LEU A 92 -5.46 13.60 -8.36
N ASP A 93 -4.91 13.84 -7.18
CA ASP A 93 -4.14 15.04 -6.92
C ASP A 93 -2.92 15.05 -7.86
N PRO A 94 -2.71 16.14 -8.65
CA PRO A 94 -1.55 16.25 -9.55
C PRO A 94 -0.19 16.11 -8.86
N ALA A 95 -0.13 16.33 -7.55
CA ALA A 95 1.08 16.15 -6.75
C ALA A 95 1.45 14.67 -6.48
N ILE A 96 0.54 13.73 -6.76
CA ILE A 96 0.80 12.29 -6.59
C ILE A 96 1.72 11.82 -7.70
N SER A 97 2.91 11.33 -7.32
CA SER A 97 3.96 10.85 -8.23
C SER A 97 4.10 9.33 -8.27
N ILE A 98 3.19 8.59 -7.66
CA ILE A 98 3.17 7.12 -7.63
C ILE A 98 2.11 6.57 -8.60
N ASP A 99 2.19 5.29 -8.95
CA ASP A 99 1.19 4.60 -9.78
C ASP A 99 -0.07 4.27 -8.97
N TYR A 100 -0.87 5.30 -8.70
CA TYR A 100 -2.10 5.18 -7.91
C TYR A 100 -3.26 4.67 -8.78
N ARG A 101 -3.82 3.55 -8.39
CA ARG A 101 -4.89 2.87 -9.13
C ARG A 101 -6.27 3.27 -8.62
N ILE A 102 -7.12 3.74 -9.55
CA ILE A 102 -8.52 4.12 -9.27
C ILE A 102 -9.44 2.92 -9.47
N GLU A 103 -9.21 2.13 -10.51
CA GLU A 103 -10.04 1.00 -10.88
C GLU A 103 -9.38 -0.33 -10.52
N ASN A 104 -10.20 -1.35 -10.29
CA ASN A 104 -9.71 -2.72 -10.16
C ASN A 104 -9.11 -3.18 -11.49
N SER A 105 -8.01 -3.89 -11.43
CA SER A 105 -7.39 -4.47 -12.62
C SER A 105 -6.88 -5.89 -12.33
N GLN A 106 -7.02 -6.76 -13.32
CA GLN A 106 -6.40 -8.09 -13.26
C GLN A 106 -4.89 -7.97 -13.49
N ALA A 107 -4.12 -8.62 -12.65
CA ALA A 107 -2.67 -8.68 -12.77
C ALA A 107 -2.13 -9.88 -11.99
N GLU A 108 -0.97 -10.38 -12.39
CA GLU A 108 -0.27 -11.34 -11.56
C GLU A 108 0.32 -10.62 -10.35
N VAL A 109 -0.21 -10.93 -9.16
CA VAL A 109 0.23 -10.36 -7.90
C VAL A 109 0.83 -11.48 -7.06
N ARG A 110 2.12 -11.44 -6.85
CA ARG A 110 2.86 -12.44 -6.05
C ARG A 110 3.18 -11.95 -4.67
N ARG A 111 3.49 -10.66 -4.54
CA ARG A 111 3.91 -10.03 -3.29
C ARG A 111 3.26 -8.66 -3.15
N VAL A 112 2.73 -8.43 -1.97
CA VAL A 112 2.06 -7.18 -1.60
C VAL A 112 2.73 -6.61 -0.36
N LEU A 113 2.89 -5.30 -0.33
CA LEU A 113 3.26 -4.57 0.87
C LEU A 113 2.03 -3.81 1.38
N SER A 114 1.70 -3.97 2.65
CA SER A 114 0.59 -3.27 3.31
C SER A 114 1.12 -2.31 4.36
N ASN A 115 0.74 -1.05 4.29
CA ASN A 115 1.15 0.01 5.19
C ASN A 115 0.06 0.33 6.22
N SER A 116 0.48 0.48 7.47
CA SER A 116 -0.35 0.97 8.57
C SER A 116 0.43 2.00 9.36
N PHE A 117 -0.01 3.24 9.32
CA PHE A 117 0.65 4.36 9.99
C PHE A 117 -0.27 4.93 11.07
N GLY A 118 0.18 4.82 12.32
CA GLY A 118 -0.59 5.25 13.48
C GLY A 118 -0.21 6.62 13.98
N PHE A 119 -1.05 7.18 14.85
CA PHE A 119 -0.75 8.39 15.58
C PHE A 119 0.49 8.20 16.46
N GLY A 120 1.25 9.27 16.66
CA GLY A 120 2.46 9.23 17.48
C GLY A 120 3.68 8.62 16.80
N GLY A 121 3.60 8.34 15.47
CA GLY A 121 4.73 7.86 14.68
C GLY A 121 4.94 6.35 14.73
N SER A 122 3.99 5.58 15.21
CA SER A 122 4.00 4.12 15.09
C SER A 122 3.67 3.72 13.66
N ASN A 123 4.70 3.30 12.91
CA ASN A 123 4.57 2.90 11.51
C ASN A 123 4.89 1.42 11.35
N SER A 124 4.04 0.72 10.63
CA SER A 124 4.21 -0.69 10.30
C SER A 124 4.03 -0.92 8.81
N SER A 125 4.84 -1.78 8.25
CA SER A 125 4.69 -2.29 6.90
C SER A 125 4.82 -3.80 6.93
N LEU A 126 3.89 -4.50 6.29
CA LEU A 126 3.88 -5.94 6.17
C LEU A 126 4.12 -6.35 4.72
N VAL A 127 4.97 -7.33 4.50
CA VAL A 127 5.11 -8.01 3.21
C VAL A 127 4.39 -9.33 3.28
N LEU A 128 3.49 -9.54 2.33
CA LEU A 128 2.66 -10.74 2.19
C LEU A 128 2.85 -11.31 0.79
N GLY A 129 2.82 -12.63 0.67
CA GLY A 129 2.99 -13.27 -0.61
C GLY A 129 2.74 -14.77 -0.59
N ARG A 130 2.77 -15.39 -1.78
CA ARG A 130 2.71 -16.86 -1.88
C ARG A 130 4.03 -17.47 -1.42
N LYS A 131 3.93 -18.58 -0.75
CA LYS A 131 5.07 -19.45 -0.51
C LYS A 131 5.54 -20.01 -1.86
N THR A 132 6.77 -19.80 -2.16
CA THR A 132 7.44 -20.37 -3.35
C THR A 132 7.84 -21.83 -3.09
#